data_d53b53ffbf2c3557bb592d5d3376105a
#
_entry.id   d53b53ffbf2c3557bb592d5d3376105a
#
_cell.length_a   1.000
_cell.length_b   1.000
_cell.length_c   1.000
_cell.angle_alpha   90.00
_cell.angle_beta   90.00
_cell.angle_gamma   90.00
#
_symmetry.space_group_name_H-M   'P 1'
#
loop_
_entity.id
_entity.type
_entity.pdbx_description
1 polymer ?
#
loop_
_entity_poly.entity_id
_entity_poly.type
_entity_poly.pdbx_seq_one_letter_code
_entity_poly.pdbx_strand_id
1 'polypeptide(L)'
;MATTRKPKVTQRTTADVVVKVKRLDERACLPERKTDGAACFDIRTLEDIYLRTLNASDKATVVPTGLAFEIPEGYHMKVFLRSSVGLNSHLRLANQVAIIDSDYRGELKLLVENPAREPVSIKAGARIAQVMIEKNVPTSFSEVKELSETKRGEGGLGSTGKE
;
A
#
# COMPACT_ATOMS: atom_id res chain seq x y z
N MET A 1 49.19 8.23 1.47
CA MET A 1 47.91 7.60 1.92
C MET A 1 46.81 8.67 1.91
N ALA A 2 45.93 8.63 0.91
CA ALA A 2 44.89 9.64 0.73
C ALA A 2 43.63 9.15 1.49
N THR A 3 43.25 9.88 2.53
CA THR A 3 42.04 9.64 3.31
C THR A 3 40.82 10.15 2.54
N THR A 4 40.08 9.24 1.93
CA THR A 4 38.78 9.52 1.29
C THR A 4 37.75 9.88 2.36
N ARG A 5 37.43 11.14 2.52
CA ARG A 5 36.29 11.61 3.32
C ARG A 5 34.99 11.17 2.63
N LYS A 6 34.19 10.32 3.32
CA LYS A 6 32.82 10.04 2.92
C LYS A 6 32.00 11.34 2.94
N PRO A 7 31.17 11.60 1.93
CA PRO A 7 30.32 12.80 1.93
C PRO A 7 29.34 12.72 3.10
N LYS A 8 29.23 13.78 3.89
CA LYS A 8 28.18 13.98 4.88
C LYS A 8 26.84 14.08 4.14
N VAL A 9 25.99 13.12 4.33
CA VAL A 9 24.57 13.22 3.93
C VAL A 9 23.94 14.33 4.76
N THR A 10 23.65 15.44 4.13
CA THR A 10 22.90 16.55 4.75
C THR A 10 21.49 16.03 5.04
N GLN A 11 21.14 15.89 6.32
CA GLN A 11 19.77 15.58 6.70
C GLN A 11 18.86 16.69 6.18
N ARG A 12 17.94 16.35 5.28
CA ARG A 12 16.85 17.23 4.90
C ARG A 12 15.94 17.38 6.12
N THR A 13 15.96 18.54 6.76
CA THR A 13 14.97 18.96 7.77
C THR A 13 13.68 19.39 7.05
N THR A 14 12.97 18.44 6.46
CA THR A 14 11.55 18.61 6.16
C THR A 14 10.81 18.14 7.40
N ALA A 15 9.87 18.94 7.91
CA ALA A 15 9.03 18.53 9.03
C ALA A 15 8.40 17.17 8.70
N ASP A 16 8.64 16.19 9.57
CA ASP A 16 8.13 14.84 9.38
C ASP A 16 6.60 14.86 9.41
N VAL A 17 5.97 14.18 8.45
CA VAL A 17 4.52 13.95 8.49
C VAL A 17 4.24 12.93 9.58
N VAL A 18 3.57 13.34 10.66
CA VAL A 18 3.25 12.45 11.78
C VAL A 18 1.88 11.83 11.56
N VAL A 19 1.84 10.51 11.44
CA VAL A 19 0.61 9.71 11.42
C VAL A 19 0.44 9.08 12.80
N LYS A 20 -0.70 9.36 13.46
CA LYS A 20 -0.99 8.72 14.74
C LYS A 20 -1.52 7.31 14.48
N VAL A 21 -1.08 6.35 15.30
CA VAL A 21 -1.48 4.93 15.19
C VAL A 21 -2.07 4.48 16.52
N LYS A 22 -3.25 3.86 16.46
CA LYS A 22 -3.89 3.23 17.61
C LYS A 22 -3.86 1.72 17.44
N ARG A 23 -3.36 1.01 18.45
CA ARG A 23 -3.59 -0.44 18.56
C ARG A 23 -5.02 -0.67 19.03
N LEU A 24 -5.76 -1.48 18.29
CA LEU A 24 -7.09 -1.97 18.65
C LEU A 24 -7.01 -3.31 19.40
N ASP A 25 -5.85 -3.98 19.29
CA ASP A 25 -5.50 -5.22 19.96
C ASP A 25 -4.03 -5.11 20.43
N GLU A 26 -3.72 -5.59 21.63
CA GLU A 26 -2.38 -5.54 22.22
C GLU A 26 -1.35 -6.35 21.42
N ARG A 27 -1.78 -7.39 20.70
CA ARG A 27 -0.95 -8.23 19.83
C ARG A 27 -0.55 -7.51 18.53
N ALA A 28 -1.24 -6.43 18.16
CA ALA A 28 -0.96 -5.70 16.94
C ALA A 28 0.45 -5.11 16.96
N CYS A 29 1.17 -5.23 15.84
CA CYS A 29 2.50 -4.67 15.67
C CYS A 29 2.43 -3.32 14.97
N LEU A 30 3.09 -2.30 15.51
CA LEU A 30 3.19 -0.99 14.83
C LEU A 30 3.92 -1.11 13.49
N PRO A 31 3.60 -0.25 12.51
CA PRO A 31 4.31 -0.20 11.24
C PRO A 31 5.82 0.06 11.44
N GLU A 32 6.66 -0.65 10.68
CA GLU A 32 8.11 -0.60 10.86
C GLU A 32 8.83 -0.50 9.51
N ARG A 33 9.79 0.42 9.38
CA ARG A 33 10.78 0.40 8.30
C ARG A 33 11.89 -0.58 8.63
N LYS A 34 12.34 -1.34 7.65
CA LYS A 34 13.45 -2.30 7.86
C LYS A 34 14.81 -1.76 7.50
N THR A 35 14.88 -0.72 6.70
CA THR A 35 16.11 -0.02 6.34
C THR A 35 15.85 1.48 6.29
N ASP A 36 16.87 2.30 6.49
CA ASP A 36 16.75 3.77 6.45
C ASP A 36 16.29 4.29 5.08
N GLY A 37 16.60 3.57 4.01
CA GLY A 37 16.19 3.90 2.65
C GLY A 37 14.84 3.30 2.23
N ALA A 38 14.14 2.55 3.09
CA ALA A 38 12.85 1.98 2.75
C ALA A 38 11.79 3.07 2.54
N ALA A 39 11.08 3.02 1.41
CA ALA A 39 9.99 3.96 1.13
C ALA A 39 8.73 3.65 1.97
N CYS A 40 8.52 2.37 2.30
CA CYS A 40 7.32 1.88 2.97
C CYS A 40 7.59 1.38 4.38
N PHE A 41 6.52 1.29 5.15
CA PHE A 41 6.48 0.65 6.46
C PHE A 41 5.75 -0.68 6.35
N ASP A 42 6.34 -1.76 6.87
CA ASP A 42 5.73 -3.09 6.89
C ASP A 42 4.52 -3.15 7.80
N ILE A 43 3.47 -3.83 7.35
CA ILE A 43 2.24 -4.15 8.10
C ILE A 43 2.18 -5.67 8.30
N ARG A 44 1.79 -6.07 9.52
CA ARG A 44 1.69 -7.47 9.93
C ARG A 44 0.23 -7.90 10.09
N THR A 45 -0.01 -9.19 9.89
CA THR A 45 -1.28 -9.82 10.26
C THR A 45 -1.44 -9.85 11.77
N LEU A 46 -2.67 -9.70 12.26
CA LEU A 46 -2.98 -9.83 13.69
C LEU A 46 -3.06 -11.29 14.13
N GLU A 47 -3.54 -12.17 13.26
CA GLU A 47 -3.86 -13.57 13.55
C GLU A 47 -3.41 -14.51 12.44
N ASP A 48 -3.53 -15.84 12.71
CA ASP A 48 -3.32 -16.86 11.67
C ASP A 48 -4.42 -16.75 10.62
N ILE A 49 -4.03 -16.71 9.35
CA ILE A 49 -4.95 -16.58 8.21
C ILE A 49 -4.84 -17.82 7.33
N TYR A 50 -5.99 -18.37 6.95
CA TYR A 50 -6.11 -19.43 5.97
C TYR A 50 -6.82 -18.90 4.72
N LEU A 51 -6.08 -18.82 3.62
CA LEU A 51 -6.55 -18.32 2.33
C LEU A 51 -6.84 -19.49 1.40
N ARG A 52 -8.11 -19.81 1.20
CA ARG A 52 -8.52 -20.78 0.20
C ARG A 52 -8.23 -20.25 -1.21
N THR A 53 -8.16 -21.14 -2.19
CA THR A 53 -8.12 -20.76 -3.61
C THR A 53 -9.37 -19.98 -3.97
N LEU A 54 -9.21 -18.92 -4.76
CA LEU A 54 -10.31 -18.06 -5.21
C LEU A 54 -11.16 -18.79 -6.26
N ASN A 55 -12.46 -18.89 -6.01
CA ASN A 55 -13.45 -19.27 -7.00
C ASN A 55 -14.23 -18.03 -7.47
N ALA A 56 -14.90 -18.13 -8.61
CA ALA A 56 -15.59 -16.99 -9.24
C ALA A 56 -16.68 -16.32 -8.37
N SER A 57 -17.23 -17.04 -7.38
CA SER A 57 -18.24 -16.55 -6.44
C SER A 57 -17.67 -16.11 -5.09
N ASP A 58 -16.37 -16.28 -4.87
CA ASP A 58 -15.76 -16.00 -3.56
C ASP A 58 -15.51 -14.50 -3.38
N LYS A 59 -15.64 -14.08 -2.12
CA LYS A 59 -15.20 -12.75 -1.70
C LYS A 59 -13.75 -12.81 -1.23
N ALA A 60 -13.06 -11.69 -1.33
CA ALA A 60 -11.73 -11.55 -0.75
C ALA A 60 -11.74 -11.88 0.76
N THR A 61 -10.68 -12.51 1.22
CA THR A 61 -10.47 -12.74 2.65
C THR A 61 -10.09 -11.42 3.32
N VAL A 62 -10.81 -11.07 4.39
CA VAL A 62 -10.52 -9.90 5.21
C VAL A 62 -9.45 -10.26 6.23
N VAL A 63 -8.28 -9.65 6.14
CA VAL A 63 -7.15 -9.90 7.04
C VAL A 63 -7.01 -8.73 8.01
N PRO A 64 -7.23 -8.94 9.30
CA PRO A 64 -7.12 -7.90 10.31
C PRO A 64 -5.65 -7.56 10.59
N THR A 65 -5.39 -6.30 10.91
CA THR A 65 -4.06 -5.82 11.35
C THR A 65 -4.04 -5.40 12.81
N GLY A 66 -5.22 -5.17 13.41
CA GLY A 66 -5.38 -4.63 14.76
C GLY A 66 -4.95 -3.17 14.88
N LEU A 67 -4.81 -2.43 13.78
CA LEU A 67 -4.35 -1.05 13.75
C LEU A 67 -5.38 -0.11 13.15
N ALA A 68 -5.55 1.06 13.77
CA ALA A 68 -6.26 2.19 13.22
C ALA A 68 -5.34 3.41 13.12
N PHE A 69 -5.62 4.30 12.17
CA PHE A 69 -4.74 5.42 11.84
C PHE A 69 -5.49 6.75 11.87
N GLU A 70 -4.78 7.79 12.28
CA GLU A 70 -5.17 9.18 12.07
C GLU A 70 -4.14 9.82 11.14
N ILE A 71 -4.50 9.86 9.86
CA ILE A 71 -3.67 10.43 8.79
C ILE A 71 -3.95 11.94 8.77
N PRO A 72 -2.92 12.80 8.69
CA PRO A 72 -3.14 14.24 8.60
C PRO A 72 -3.96 14.63 7.36
N GLU A 73 -4.78 15.67 7.50
CA GLU A 73 -5.51 16.26 6.38
C GLU A 73 -4.56 16.63 5.24
N GLY A 74 -5.00 16.45 4.01
CA GLY A 74 -4.18 16.67 2.81
C GLY A 74 -3.23 15.51 2.47
N TYR A 75 -3.34 14.38 3.19
CA TYR A 75 -2.60 13.15 2.91
C TYR A 75 -3.53 11.95 2.85
N HIS A 76 -3.06 10.89 2.23
CA HIS A 76 -3.67 9.56 2.26
C HIS A 76 -2.60 8.49 2.46
N MET A 77 -3.02 7.29 2.82
CA MET A 77 -2.15 6.12 2.92
C MET A 77 -2.44 5.17 1.77
N LYS A 78 -1.41 4.76 1.06
CA LYS A 78 -1.45 3.65 0.09
C LYS A 78 -0.98 2.37 0.76
N VAL A 79 -1.68 1.27 0.46
CA VAL A 79 -1.37 -0.06 0.96
C VAL A 79 -1.10 -0.99 -0.20
N PHE A 80 0.01 -1.71 -0.12
CA PHE A 80 0.45 -2.69 -1.12
C PHE A 80 0.76 -4.02 -0.44
N LEU A 81 0.68 -5.13 -1.17
CA LEU A 81 1.37 -6.33 -0.72
C LEU A 81 2.89 -6.17 -0.83
N ARG A 82 3.62 -6.89 0.01
CA ARG A 82 5.07 -6.97 -0.11
C ARG A 82 5.44 -7.83 -1.33
N SER A 83 6.54 -7.46 -2.00
CA SER A 83 7.03 -8.15 -3.19
C SER A 83 7.29 -9.64 -2.95
N SER A 84 7.85 -10.00 -1.79
CA SER A 84 8.09 -11.40 -1.43
C SER A 84 6.80 -12.22 -1.27
N VAL A 85 5.70 -11.60 -0.85
CA VAL A 85 4.39 -12.26 -0.75
C VAL A 85 3.84 -12.54 -2.15
N GLY A 86 3.86 -11.54 -3.04
CA GLY A 86 3.44 -11.72 -4.43
C GLY A 86 4.27 -12.78 -5.15
N LEU A 87 5.60 -12.77 -4.97
CA LEU A 87 6.51 -13.72 -5.61
C LEU A 87 6.29 -15.16 -5.13
N ASN A 88 6.18 -15.37 -3.82
CA ASN A 88 6.22 -16.72 -3.23
C ASN A 88 4.84 -17.36 -3.05
N SER A 89 3.76 -16.58 -3.04
CA SER A 89 2.42 -17.09 -2.75
C SER A 89 1.37 -16.71 -3.79
N HIS A 90 1.73 -15.90 -4.79
CA HIS A 90 0.80 -15.35 -5.79
C HIS A 90 -0.40 -14.58 -5.22
N LEU A 91 -0.40 -14.28 -3.92
CA LEU A 91 -1.46 -13.50 -3.30
C LEU A 91 -1.53 -12.09 -3.90
N ARG A 92 -2.72 -11.52 -3.88
CA ARG A 92 -2.94 -10.12 -4.30
C ARG A 92 -3.94 -9.42 -3.39
N LEU A 93 -3.89 -8.11 -3.33
CA LEU A 93 -5.00 -7.32 -2.79
C LEU A 93 -6.12 -7.30 -3.82
N ALA A 94 -7.37 -7.53 -3.39
CA ALA A 94 -8.54 -7.49 -4.26
C ALA A 94 -8.74 -6.12 -4.93
N ASN A 95 -8.38 -5.05 -4.22
CA ASN A 95 -8.38 -3.68 -4.70
C ASN A 95 -7.01 -3.22 -5.26
N GLN A 96 -6.06 -4.14 -5.46
CA GLN A 96 -4.71 -3.93 -6.00
C GLN A 96 -3.88 -2.95 -5.14
N VAL A 97 -4.29 -1.70 -5.03
CA VAL A 97 -3.76 -0.68 -4.11
C VAL A 97 -4.91 -0.17 -3.28
N ALA A 98 -4.87 -0.42 -1.97
CA ALA A 98 -5.86 0.17 -1.08
C ALA A 98 -5.49 1.62 -0.78
N ILE A 99 -6.47 2.50 -0.86
CA ILE A 99 -6.34 3.91 -0.45
C ILE A 99 -7.11 4.07 0.85
N ILE A 100 -6.44 4.65 1.85
CA ILE A 100 -7.02 4.96 3.16
C ILE A 100 -7.07 6.47 3.29
N ASP A 101 -8.26 6.98 3.44
CA ASP A 101 -8.54 8.41 3.54
C ASP A 101 -8.13 8.98 4.91
N SER A 102 -7.88 10.28 4.96
CA SER A 102 -7.44 10.96 6.18
C SER A 102 -8.49 10.98 7.28
N ASP A 103 -9.77 10.86 6.95
CA ASP A 103 -10.90 10.83 7.88
C ASP A 103 -11.35 9.41 8.28
N TYR A 104 -10.77 8.36 7.71
CA TYR A 104 -11.06 6.98 8.12
C TYR A 104 -10.43 6.68 9.49
N ARG A 105 -11.25 6.16 10.42
CA ARG A 105 -10.84 5.82 11.79
C ARG A 105 -11.05 4.34 12.15
N GLY A 106 -11.53 3.56 11.18
CA GLY A 106 -11.69 2.12 11.36
C GLY A 106 -10.37 1.36 11.34
N GLU A 107 -10.44 0.07 11.61
CA GLU A 107 -9.29 -0.82 11.49
C GLU A 107 -8.80 -0.90 10.05
N LEU A 108 -7.49 -0.81 9.85
CA LEU A 108 -6.86 -1.18 8.59
C LEU A 108 -7.02 -2.69 8.39
N LYS A 109 -7.87 -3.10 7.46
CA LYS A 109 -8.07 -4.48 7.04
C LYS A 109 -7.58 -4.65 5.62
N LEU A 110 -6.87 -5.76 5.37
CA LEU A 110 -6.40 -6.09 4.03
C LEU A 110 -7.40 -7.02 3.36
N LEU A 111 -7.78 -6.71 2.13
CA LEU A 111 -8.65 -7.57 1.31
C LEU A 111 -7.75 -8.44 0.44
N VAL A 112 -7.51 -9.68 0.84
CA VAL A 112 -6.54 -10.56 0.20
C VAL A 112 -7.23 -11.66 -0.58
N GLU A 113 -6.79 -11.89 -1.79
CA GLU A 113 -7.22 -12.99 -2.66
C GLU A 113 -6.06 -13.96 -2.91
N ASN A 114 -6.42 -15.22 -3.03
CA ASN A 114 -5.51 -16.29 -3.41
C ASN A 114 -5.89 -16.88 -4.79
N PRO A 115 -5.38 -16.34 -5.88
CA PRO A 115 -5.63 -16.86 -7.23
C PRO A 115 -4.80 -18.12 -7.56
N ALA A 116 -3.93 -18.57 -6.65
CA ALA A 116 -3.17 -19.81 -6.84
C ALA A 116 -4.07 -21.05 -6.75
N ARG A 117 -3.55 -22.19 -7.20
CA ARG A 117 -4.28 -23.47 -7.17
C ARG A 117 -4.31 -24.13 -5.79
N GLU A 118 -3.39 -23.73 -4.92
CA GLU A 118 -3.23 -24.32 -3.58
C GLU A 118 -3.59 -23.28 -2.50
N PRO A 119 -4.17 -23.71 -1.38
CA PRO A 119 -4.43 -22.80 -0.27
C PRO A 119 -3.13 -22.32 0.37
N VAL A 120 -3.17 -21.12 0.95
CA VAL A 120 -2.02 -20.49 1.62
C VAL A 120 -2.35 -20.22 3.08
N SER A 121 -1.48 -20.65 3.99
CA SER A 121 -1.55 -20.32 5.41
C SER A 121 -0.51 -19.26 5.76
N ILE A 122 -0.94 -18.21 6.46
CA ILE A 122 -0.08 -17.13 6.93
C ILE A 122 -0.19 -17.07 8.45
N LYS A 123 0.96 -17.08 9.13
CA LYS A 123 1.00 -17.00 10.58
C LYS A 123 0.78 -15.59 11.10
N ALA A 124 0.19 -15.48 12.30
CA ALA A 124 0.08 -14.24 13.04
C ALA A 124 1.45 -13.53 13.12
N GLY A 125 1.44 -12.21 13.00
CA GLY A 125 2.65 -11.39 13.01
C GLY A 125 3.47 -11.43 11.70
N ALA A 126 3.04 -12.18 10.67
CA ALA A 126 3.71 -12.18 9.39
C ALA A 126 3.59 -10.81 8.68
N ARG A 127 4.68 -10.33 8.09
CA ARG A 127 4.71 -9.10 7.28
C ARG A 127 4.19 -9.40 5.89
N ILE A 128 2.95 -9.05 5.60
CA ILE A 128 2.32 -9.34 4.29
C ILE A 128 2.09 -8.10 3.44
N ALA A 129 1.92 -6.95 4.06
CA ALA A 129 1.66 -5.69 3.38
C ALA A 129 2.69 -4.63 3.77
N GLN A 130 2.64 -3.52 3.07
CA GLN A 130 3.46 -2.33 3.33
C GLN A 130 2.65 -1.09 3.00
N VAL A 131 2.90 0.00 3.73
CA VAL A 131 2.18 1.26 3.58
C VAL A 131 3.12 2.42 3.34
N MET A 132 2.66 3.40 2.58
CA MET A 132 3.33 4.70 2.44
C MET A 132 2.30 5.83 2.54
N ILE A 133 2.75 7.00 2.94
CA ILE A 133 1.94 8.22 3.04
C ILE A 133 2.27 9.11 1.85
N GLU A 134 1.23 9.57 1.16
CA GLU A 134 1.37 10.52 0.05
C GLU A 134 0.51 11.76 0.28
N LYS A 135 0.96 12.88 -0.26
CA LYS A 135 0.23 14.14 -0.24
C LYS A 135 -0.84 14.15 -1.32
N ASN A 136 -2.03 14.59 -0.98
CA ASN A 136 -3.09 14.83 -1.95
C ASN A 136 -2.75 16.05 -2.81
N VAL A 137 -2.98 15.94 -4.12
CA VAL A 137 -2.96 17.09 -5.00
C VAL A 137 -4.35 17.71 -4.96
N PRO A 138 -4.52 18.97 -4.53
CA PRO A 138 -5.82 19.64 -4.59
C PRO A 138 -6.32 19.64 -6.03
N THR A 139 -7.47 19.02 -6.25
CA THR A 139 -8.02 18.80 -7.60
C THR A 139 -9.51 19.11 -7.60
N SER A 140 -9.97 19.78 -8.65
CA SER A 140 -11.38 19.98 -8.94
C SER A 140 -11.66 19.55 -10.39
N PHE A 141 -12.86 19.09 -10.65
CA PHE A 141 -13.33 18.75 -11.99
C PHE A 141 -14.24 19.85 -12.50
N SER A 142 -14.00 20.30 -13.74
CA SER A 142 -14.85 21.24 -14.45
C SER A 142 -15.44 20.55 -15.67
N GLU A 143 -16.75 20.49 -15.74
CA GLU A 143 -17.44 19.98 -16.94
C GLU A 143 -17.27 20.98 -18.08
N VAL A 144 -16.83 20.49 -19.24
CA VAL A 144 -16.71 21.26 -20.48
C VAL A 144 -17.41 20.54 -21.62
N LYS A 145 -17.84 21.25 -22.64
CA LYS A 145 -18.47 20.64 -23.81
C LYS A 145 -17.46 19.97 -24.74
N GLU A 146 -16.25 20.51 -24.78
CA GLU A 146 -15.18 20.02 -25.68
C GLU A 146 -13.83 20.06 -24.93
N LEU A 147 -13.00 19.07 -25.18
CA LEU A 147 -11.63 19.02 -24.73
C LEU A 147 -10.68 19.62 -25.79
N SER A 148 -9.53 20.08 -25.37
CA SER A 148 -8.49 20.53 -26.29
C SER A 148 -7.96 19.38 -27.15
N GLU A 149 -7.65 19.67 -28.41
CA GLU A 149 -7.04 18.71 -29.31
C GLU A 149 -5.59 18.40 -28.92
N THR A 150 -5.18 17.15 -29.16
CA THR A 150 -3.79 16.71 -28.97
C THR A 150 -3.36 15.84 -30.17
N LYS A 151 -2.04 15.70 -30.39
CA LYS A 151 -1.52 14.79 -31.42
C LYS A 151 -1.96 13.33 -31.25
N ARG A 152 -2.23 12.90 -30.01
CA ARG A 152 -2.69 11.56 -29.69
C ARG A 152 -4.20 11.40 -29.91
N GLY A 153 -4.96 12.47 -29.73
CA GLY A 153 -6.42 12.46 -29.81
C GLY A 153 -7.02 11.37 -28.92
N GLU A 154 -7.91 10.57 -29.47
CA GLU A 154 -8.59 9.44 -28.78
C GLU A 154 -7.76 8.15 -28.80
N GLY A 155 -6.55 8.16 -29.31
CA GLY A 155 -5.68 6.99 -29.42
C GLY A 155 -5.39 6.35 -28.06
N GLY A 156 -5.82 5.08 -27.87
CA GLY A 156 -5.62 4.26 -26.67
C GLY A 156 -5.50 2.79 -27.05
N LEU A 157 -5.44 1.91 -26.05
CA LEU A 157 -5.52 0.44 -26.18
C LEU A 157 -4.61 -0.15 -27.30
N GLY A 158 -3.37 0.32 -27.39
CA GLY A 158 -2.41 -0.17 -28.39
C GLY A 158 -2.36 0.64 -29.69
N SER A 159 -2.99 1.82 -29.76
CA SER A 159 -2.96 2.69 -30.95
C SER A 159 -1.55 3.14 -31.37
N THR A 160 -0.54 2.99 -30.50
CA THR A 160 0.88 3.34 -30.77
C THR A 160 1.70 2.17 -31.33
N GLY A 161 1.05 1.03 -31.69
CA GLY A 161 1.74 -0.15 -32.21
C GLY A 161 2.31 -1.09 -31.14
N LYS A 162 2.89 -2.22 -31.60
CA LYS A 162 3.57 -3.22 -30.77
C LYS A 162 5.09 -3.23 -30.97
N GLU A 163 5.65 -2.19 -31.58
CA GLU A 163 7.09 -2.05 -31.76
C GLU A 163 7.63 -0.92 -30.91
#